data_2bf98e6b1a6d410f141d8284b4602bc8
#
_entry.id   2bf98e6b1a6d410f141d8284b4602bc8
#
_cell.length_a   1.000
_cell.length_b   1.000
_cell.length_c   1.000
_cell.angle_alpha   90.00
_cell.angle_beta   90.00
_cell.angle_gamma   90.00
#
_symmetry.space_group_name_H-M   'P 1'
#
loop_
_entity.id
_entity.type
_entity.pdbx_description
1 polymer ?
#
loop_
_entity_poly.entity_id
_entity_poly.type
_entity_poly.pdbx_seq_one_letter_code
_entity_poly.pdbx_strand_id
1 'polypeptide(L)'
;MIDLEQYSNENGLPIIDNITFDKLTEQFGREYFREILAHHLEKHRPPFPLKEISYERMREIFLKLKNTDVWKYITPNESLDREVIEKYDDYKYPYSEYGLGLIDCPSVFNDVSDYFHQDLRLACDSYGHRSPLNHFAYSSAKEMKAALGAIWRGVNDVKKVTVKDTDGNEVEKLVGGQLKEETYRMAFRLGAYIATQFKPVVAKAIYDMTDARTVLDTSCGWGDRLAGFYTSNAEEYYGCDPNPNTFQRYKK
;
A
#
# COMPACT_ATOMS: atom_id res chain seq x y z
N MET A 1 9.25 -27.48 18.86
CA MET A 1 8.14 -26.51 18.70
C MET A 1 8.78 -25.16 18.46
N ILE A 2 8.25 -24.37 17.53
CA ILE A 2 8.76 -23.00 17.31
C ILE A 2 8.27 -22.13 18.47
N ASP A 3 9.20 -21.50 19.19
CA ASP A 3 8.88 -20.49 20.18
C ASP A 3 9.03 -19.10 19.52
N LEU A 4 7.89 -18.45 19.22
CA LEU A 4 7.87 -17.15 18.60
C LEU A 4 8.00 -15.99 19.60
N GLU A 5 7.88 -16.24 20.91
CA GLU A 5 8.03 -15.18 21.91
C GLU A 5 9.46 -14.60 21.91
N GLN A 6 10.47 -15.43 21.69
CA GLN A 6 11.87 -14.99 21.60
C GLN A 6 12.19 -14.08 20.41
N TYR A 7 11.32 -14.06 19.39
CA TYR A 7 11.46 -13.22 18.20
C TYR A 7 10.48 -12.04 18.20
N SER A 8 9.63 -11.94 19.23
CA SER A 8 8.59 -10.91 19.27
C SER A 8 9.14 -9.58 19.80
N ASN A 9 8.69 -8.50 19.18
CA ASN A 9 8.95 -7.15 19.68
C ASN A 9 8.14 -6.89 20.98
N GLU A 10 8.28 -5.71 21.56
CA GLU A 10 7.58 -5.28 22.78
C GLU A 10 6.04 -5.38 22.70
N ASN A 11 5.49 -5.32 21.51
CA ASN A 11 4.06 -5.44 21.24
C ASN A 11 3.60 -6.87 20.98
N GLY A 12 4.51 -7.86 21.06
CA GLY A 12 4.20 -9.27 20.82
C GLY A 12 4.14 -9.65 19.32
N LEU A 13 4.60 -8.79 18.41
CA LEU A 13 4.66 -9.10 16.98
C LEU A 13 6.00 -9.79 16.65
N PRO A 14 6.01 -11.01 16.10
CA PRO A 14 7.26 -11.68 15.70
C PRO A 14 7.98 -10.93 14.56
N ILE A 15 9.23 -10.57 14.81
CA ILE A 15 10.13 -9.94 13.83
C ILE A 15 11.33 -10.87 13.65
N ILE A 16 11.47 -11.44 12.46
CA ILE A 16 12.44 -12.50 12.17
C ILE A 16 13.24 -12.11 10.93
N ASP A 17 14.57 -12.14 11.04
CA ASP A 17 15.45 -11.90 9.91
C ASP A 17 15.39 -13.04 8.87
N ASN A 18 15.93 -12.80 7.69
CA ASN A 18 15.85 -13.73 6.57
C ASN A 18 16.57 -15.07 6.83
N ILE A 19 17.68 -15.07 7.56
CA ILE A 19 18.44 -16.29 7.82
C ILE A 19 17.66 -17.20 8.79
N THR A 20 17.14 -16.60 9.84
CA THR A 20 16.34 -17.30 10.85
C THR A 20 14.99 -17.76 10.27
N PHE A 21 14.35 -16.93 9.47
CA PHE A 21 13.08 -17.28 8.80
C PHE A 21 13.24 -18.49 7.87
N ASP A 22 14.31 -18.51 7.09
CA ASP A 22 14.64 -19.61 6.17
C ASP A 22 14.90 -20.91 6.93
N LYS A 23 15.76 -20.85 7.97
CA LYS A 23 16.04 -22.00 8.83
C LYS A 23 14.78 -22.58 9.50
N LEU A 24 13.91 -21.71 10.04
CA LEU A 24 12.66 -22.14 10.64
C LEU A 24 11.72 -22.77 9.61
N THR A 25 11.65 -22.17 8.41
CA THR A 25 10.83 -22.70 7.33
C THR A 25 11.33 -24.05 6.82
N GLU A 26 12.64 -24.23 6.68
CA GLU A 26 13.24 -25.52 6.29
C GLU A 26 13.05 -26.59 7.37
N GLN A 27 13.30 -26.23 8.62
CA GLN A 27 13.26 -27.18 9.76
C GLN A 27 11.84 -27.67 10.06
N PHE A 28 10.84 -26.78 10.02
CA PHE A 28 9.50 -27.08 10.49
C PHE A 28 8.45 -27.17 9.36
N GLY A 29 8.78 -26.71 8.18
CA GLY A 29 7.86 -26.63 7.06
C GLY A 29 6.94 -25.40 7.11
N ARG A 30 6.58 -24.89 5.92
CA ARG A 30 5.78 -23.66 5.74
C ARG A 30 4.42 -23.74 6.45
N GLU A 31 3.73 -24.86 6.34
CA GLU A 31 2.36 -24.99 6.87
C GLU A 31 2.35 -24.99 8.40
N TYR A 32 3.30 -25.67 9.03
CA TYR A 32 3.40 -25.69 10.48
C TYR A 32 3.82 -24.31 11.02
N PHE A 33 4.81 -23.66 10.37
CA PHE A 33 5.24 -22.33 10.77
C PHE A 33 4.09 -21.31 10.67
N ARG A 34 3.34 -21.34 9.57
CA ARG A 34 2.18 -20.50 9.33
C ARG A 34 1.08 -20.72 10.40
N GLU A 35 0.87 -21.96 10.83
CA GLU A 35 -0.09 -22.30 11.87
C GLU A 35 0.32 -21.74 13.22
N ILE A 36 1.57 -21.96 13.62
CA ILE A 36 2.12 -21.44 14.89
C ILE A 36 2.09 -19.90 14.87
N LEU A 37 2.43 -19.26 13.75
CA LEU A 37 2.36 -17.80 13.61
C LEU A 37 0.92 -17.29 13.78
N ALA A 38 -0.07 -17.97 13.17
CA ALA A 38 -1.47 -17.59 13.30
C ALA A 38 -1.95 -17.70 14.76
N HIS A 39 -1.61 -18.79 15.46
CA HIS A 39 -1.94 -18.96 16.88
C HIS A 39 -1.23 -17.96 17.79
N HIS A 40 0.02 -17.62 17.49
CA HIS A 40 0.75 -16.59 18.21
C HIS A 40 0.07 -15.23 18.11
N LEU A 41 -0.30 -14.82 16.89
CA LEU A 41 -1.00 -13.55 16.64
C LEU A 41 -2.39 -13.55 17.33
N GLU A 42 -3.13 -14.67 17.30
CA GLU A 42 -4.40 -14.77 18.00
C GLU A 42 -4.25 -14.65 19.51
N LYS A 43 -3.22 -15.27 20.08
CA LYS A 43 -2.95 -15.24 21.53
C LYS A 43 -2.56 -13.85 22.03
N HIS A 44 -1.63 -13.20 21.33
CA HIS A 44 -1.01 -11.96 21.79
C HIS A 44 -1.70 -10.69 21.28
N ARG A 45 -2.46 -10.78 20.19
CA ARG A 45 -3.20 -9.65 19.60
C ARG A 45 -2.35 -8.38 19.48
N PRO A 46 -1.15 -8.46 18.88
CA PRO A 46 -0.36 -7.27 18.68
C PRO A 46 -1.13 -6.23 17.84
N PRO A 47 -0.86 -4.94 18.00
CA PRO A 47 -1.47 -3.93 17.14
C PRO A 47 -1.08 -4.17 15.68
N PHE A 48 -2.01 -3.87 14.75
CA PHE A 48 -1.71 -3.96 13.32
C PHE A 48 -0.57 -2.97 12.97
N PRO A 49 0.51 -3.44 12.37
CA PRO A 49 1.67 -2.58 12.12
C PRO A 49 1.41 -1.59 11.00
N LEU A 50 0.89 -0.41 11.31
CA LEU A 50 0.71 0.68 10.35
C LEU A 50 2.06 1.15 9.80
N LYS A 51 2.05 1.73 8.60
CA LYS A 51 3.23 2.42 8.07
C LYS A 51 3.43 3.71 8.87
N GLU A 52 4.57 3.83 9.51
CA GLU A 52 4.94 5.07 10.17
C GLU A 52 5.28 6.14 9.12
N ILE A 53 4.58 7.25 9.18
CA ILE A 53 4.80 8.41 8.33
C ILE A 53 4.95 9.61 9.26
N SER A 54 6.18 10.13 9.39
CA SER A 54 6.40 11.34 10.17
C SER A 54 5.85 12.57 9.44
N TYR A 55 5.62 13.66 10.17
CA TYR A 55 5.24 14.94 9.59
C TYR A 55 6.26 15.44 8.57
N GLU A 56 7.54 15.29 8.88
CA GLU A 56 8.64 15.67 7.99
C GLU A 56 8.61 14.87 6.70
N ARG A 57 8.35 13.57 6.79
CA ARG A 57 8.20 12.70 5.62
C ARG A 57 6.99 13.07 4.79
N MET A 58 5.85 13.28 5.40
CA MET A 58 4.64 13.73 4.71
C MET A 58 4.90 15.05 3.97
N ARG A 59 5.52 16.03 4.64
CA ARG A 59 5.86 17.33 4.06
C ARG A 59 6.86 17.21 2.91
N GLU A 60 7.88 16.39 3.04
CA GLU A 60 8.84 16.09 1.95
C GLU A 60 8.11 15.60 0.71
N ILE A 61 7.24 14.60 0.89
CA ILE A 61 6.50 13.99 -0.22
C ILE A 61 5.49 14.97 -0.81
N PHE A 62 4.83 15.79 0.01
CA PHE A 62 3.95 16.86 -0.45
C PHE A 62 4.70 17.86 -1.36
N LEU A 63 5.85 18.34 -0.93
CA LEU A 63 6.68 19.27 -1.71
C LEU A 63 7.19 18.61 -3.00
N LYS A 64 7.56 17.33 -2.94
CA LYS A 64 7.93 16.56 -4.11
C LYS A 64 6.77 16.44 -5.09
N LEU A 65 5.55 16.16 -4.61
CA LEU A 65 4.35 16.10 -5.45
C LEU A 65 4.06 17.47 -6.07
N LYS A 66 4.15 18.55 -5.30
CA LYS A 66 3.94 19.92 -5.79
C LYS A 66 4.87 20.28 -6.94
N ASN A 67 6.14 19.89 -6.84
CA ASN A 67 7.17 20.17 -7.84
C ASN A 67 7.26 19.08 -8.94
N THR A 68 6.39 18.09 -8.90
CA THR A 68 6.41 17.01 -9.90
C THR A 68 5.79 17.51 -11.20
N ASP A 69 6.56 17.39 -12.29
CA ASP A 69 6.03 17.49 -13.64
C ASP A 69 5.12 16.27 -13.90
N VAL A 70 3.82 16.53 -13.99
CA VAL A 70 2.81 15.49 -14.19
C VAL A 70 2.67 15.06 -15.65
N TRP A 71 3.14 15.89 -16.59
CA TRP A 71 3.04 15.61 -18.01
C TRP A 71 3.78 14.33 -18.42
N LYS A 72 4.82 13.97 -17.69
CA LYS A 72 5.55 12.71 -17.91
C LYS A 72 4.71 11.44 -17.63
N TYR A 73 3.60 11.56 -16.92
CA TYR A 73 2.69 10.45 -16.64
C TYR A 73 1.48 10.41 -17.57
N ILE A 74 1.30 11.46 -18.38
CA ILE A 74 0.17 11.59 -19.32
C ILE A 74 0.64 11.12 -20.68
N THR A 75 0.00 10.08 -21.19
CA THR A 75 0.35 9.50 -22.49
C THR A 75 -0.89 9.45 -23.36
N PRO A 76 -0.87 10.01 -24.60
CA PRO A 76 -1.91 9.77 -25.56
C PRO A 76 -2.02 8.28 -25.89
N ASN A 77 -3.23 7.75 -26.05
CA ASN A 77 -3.44 6.35 -26.40
C ASN A 77 -2.69 5.91 -27.66
N GLU A 78 -2.55 6.82 -28.62
CA GLU A 78 -1.80 6.60 -29.87
C GLU A 78 -0.31 6.28 -29.64
N SER A 79 0.24 6.71 -28.48
CA SER A 79 1.65 6.48 -28.11
C SER A 79 1.83 5.24 -27.22
N LEU A 80 0.74 4.58 -26.81
CA LEU A 80 0.84 3.33 -26.07
C LEU A 80 1.28 2.22 -27.01
N ASP A 81 2.29 1.47 -26.59
CA ASP A 81 2.79 0.32 -27.34
C ASP A 81 1.64 -0.64 -27.64
N ARG A 82 1.52 -1.07 -28.89
CA ARG A 82 0.47 -2.01 -29.32
C ARG A 82 0.49 -3.30 -28.51
N GLU A 83 1.65 -3.82 -28.13
CA GLU A 83 1.75 -4.99 -27.28
C GLU A 83 1.11 -4.76 -25.89
N VAL A 84 1.22 -3.53 -25.38
CA VAL A 84 0.57 -3.14 -24.11
C VAL A 84 -0.94 -3.04 -24.30
N ILE A 85 -1.39 -2.44 -25.41
CA ILE A 85 -2.81 -2.30 -25.75
C ILE A 85 -3.44 -3.67 -25.98
N GLU A 86 -2.83 -4.53 -26.79
CA GLU A 86 -3.31 -5.89 -27.07
C GLU A 86 -3.40 -6.75 -25.80
N LYS A 87 -2.46 -6.60 -24.87
CA LYS A 87 -2.49 -7.26 -23.57
C LYS A 87 -3.64 -6.78 -22.68
N TYR A 88 -4.12 -5.54 -22.87
CA TYR A 88 -5.23 -4.95 -22.12
C TYR A 88 -6.57 -5.04 -22.86
N ASP A 89 -6.61 -5.36 -24.15
CA ASP A 89 -7.84 -5.57 -24.91
C ASP A 89 -8.70 -6.72 -24.34
N ASP A 90 -8.07 -7.75 -23.78
CA ASP A 90 -8.74 -8.83 -23.05
C ASP A 90 -9.49 -8.32 -21.79
N TYR A 91 -9.17 -7.14 -21.26
CA TYR A 91 -9.80 -6.55 -20.09
C TYR A 91 -11.05 -5.72 -20.38
N LYS A 92 -11.48 -5.60 -21.62
CA LYS A 92 -12.69 -4.86 -22.05
C LYS A 92 -12.77 -3.40 -21.53
N TYR A 93 -11.65 -2.75 -21.25
CA TYR A 93 -11.67 -1.33 -20.99
C TYR A 93 -11.77 -0.59 -22.34
N PRO A 94 -12.80 0.24 -22.53
CA PRO A 94 -12.87 1.06 -23.74
C PRO A 94 -11.75 2.10 -23.68
N TYR A 95 -10.58 1.78 -24.25
CA TYR A 95 -9.67 2.82 -24.68
C TYR A 95 -10.40 3.55 -25.81
N SER A 96 -10.89 4.75 -25.54
CA SER A 96 -11.40 5.57 -26.63
C SER A 96 -10.24 5.91 -27.55
N GLU A 97 -10.45 5.91 -28.86
CA GLU A 97 -9.44 6.31 -29.85
C GLU A 97 -8.86 7.72 -29.59
N TYR A 98 -9.52 8.49 -28.73
CA TYR A 98 -9.16 9.87 -28.34
C TYR A 98 -8.81 10.01 -26.86
N GLY A 99 -8.55 8.92 -26.16
CA GLY A 99 -8.27 8.93 -24.73
C GLY A 99 -6.83 9.29 -24.38
N LEU A 100 -6.65 9.65 -23.10
CA LEU A 100 -5.36 9.81 -22.48
C LEU A 100 -5.17 8.71 -21.42
N GLY A 101 -3.99 8.12 -21.38
CA GLY A 101 -3.58 7.21 -20.32
C GLY A 101 -2.75 7.93 -19.27
N LEU A 102 -2.97 7.57 -18.00
CA LEU A 102 -2.09 7.95 -16.88
C LEU A 102 -1.28 6.73 -16.48
N ILE A 103 -0.01 6.70 -16.84
CA ILE A 103 0.88 5.55 -16.66
C ILE A 103 1.96 5.86 -15.62
N ASP A 104 2.52 4.80 -15.04
CA ASP A 104 3.65 4.85 -14.10
C ASP A 104 3.50 5.83 -12.93
N CYS A 105 2.26 6.16 -12.56
CA CYS A 105 1.96 7.04 -11.45
C CYS A 105 2.41 6.40 -10.12
N PRO A 106 3.45 6.93 -9.44
CA PRO A 106 4.00 6.30 -8.26
C PRO A 106 3.07 6.39 -7.06
N SER A 107 3.06 5.33 -6.25
CA SER A 107 2.26 5.25 -5.03
C SER A 107 2.91 5.97 -3.83
N VAL A 108 4.16 6.41 -3.93
CA VAL A 108 4.85 7.11 -2.84
C VAL A 108 4.11 8.39 -2.42
N PHE A 109 3.41 9.03 -3.33
CA PHE A 109 2.64 10.24 -3.05
C PHE A 109 1.40 10.00 -2.18
N ASN A 110 0.99 8.73 -2.03
CA ASN A 110 -0.07 8.36 -1.10
C ASN A 110 0.32 8.61 0.36
N ASP A 111 1.63 8.74 0.67
CA ASP A 111 2.09 9.06 2.02
C ASP A 111 1.50 10.38 2.54
N VAL A 112 1.11 11.31 1.65
CA VAL A 112 0.46 12.57 2.03
C VAL A 112 -0.91 12.32 2.64
N SER A 113 -1.78 11.58 1.98
CA SER A 113 -3.11 11.25 2.47
C SER A 113 -3.09 10.15 3.54
N ASP A 114 -2.19 9.18 3.43
CA ASP A 114 -2.02 8.11 4.41
C ASP A 114 -1.55 8.65 5.78
N TYR A 115 -0.80 9.74 5.83
CA TYR A 115 -0.46 10.42 7.10
C TYR A 115 -1.71 10.77 7.92
N PHE A 116 -2.78 11.19 7.27
CA PHE A 116 -4.03 11.58 7.92
C PHE A 116 -5.05 10.46 8.05
N HIS A 117 -5.08 9.48 7.13
CA HIS A 117 -6.23 8.59 6.98
C HIS A 117 -5.89 7.09 6.92
N GLN A 118 -4.62 6.70 7.01
CA GLN A 118 -4.20 5.30 6.83
C GLN A 118 -4.94 4.34 7.77
N ASP A 119 -5.01 4.67 9.04
CA ASP A 119 -5.67 3.85 10.06
C ASP A 119 -7.17 3.69 9.79
N LEU A 120 -7.87 4.79 9.46
CA LEU A 120 -9.30 4.73 9.11
C LEU A 120 -9.53 3.89 7.86
N ARG A 121 -8.70 4.07 6.83
CA ARG A 121 -8.81 3.33 5.58
C ARG A 121 -8.57 1.85 5.76
N LEU A 122 -7.55 1.48 6.53
CA LEU A 122 -7.21 0.09 6.80
C LEU A 122 -8.16 -0.59 7.80
N ALA A 123 -8.96 0.19 8.53
CA ALA A 123 -10.03 -0.29 9.42
C ALA A 123 -11.42 -0.29 8.76
N CYS A 124 -11.54 0.13 7.48
CA CYS A 124 -12.82 0.23 6.79
C CYS A 124 -13.28 -1.13 6.25
N ASP A 125 -14.21 -1.78 6.94
CA ASP A 125 -14.88 -2.99 6.46
C ASP A 125 -15.83 -2.68 5.31
N SER A 126 -16.07 -3.63 4.42
CA SER A 126 -17.00 -3.46 3.31
C SER A 126 -17.69 -4.75 2.91
N TYR A 127 -19.00 -4.66 2.64
CA TYR A 127 -19.83 -5.78 2.17
C TYR A 127 -19.72 -7.06 3.02
N GLY A 128 -19.58 -6.92 4.36
CA GLY A 128 -19.43 -8.04 5.27
C GLY A 128 -18.03 -8.65 5.31
N HIS A 129 -17.08 -8.09 4.59
CA HIS A 129 -15.67 -8.48 4.62
C HIS A 129 -14.88 -7.58 5.57
N ARG A 130 -14.05 -8.19 6.41
CA ARG A 130 -13.13 -7.46 7.27
C ARG A 130 -12.03 -6.79 6.47
N SER A 131 -11.73 -5.58 6.87
CA SER A 131 -10.55 -4.84 6.41
C SER A 131 -9.24 -5.46 6.92
N PRO A 132 -8.07 -5.09 6.38
CA PRO A 132 -6.79 -5.61 6.84
C PRO A 132 -6.56 -5.48 8.35
N LEU A 133 -6.84 -4.31 8.92
CA LEU A 133 -6.68 -4.04 10.35
C LEU A 133 -7.64 -4.89 11.18
N ASN A 134 -8.93 -4.92 10.84
CA ASN A 134 -9.93 -5.67 11.56
C ASN A 134 -9.73 -7.19 11.40
N HIS A 135 -9.26 -7.63 10.24
CA HIS A 135 -8.91 -9.03 10.05
C HIS A 135 -7.73 -9.44 10.94
N PHE A 136 -6.70 -8.62 11.03
CA PHE A 136 -5.57 -8.85 11.92
C PHE A 136 -5.97 -8.84 13.40
N ALA A 137 -6.78 -7.86 13.81
CA ALA A 137 -7.15 -7.67 15.22
C ALA A 137 -8.16 -8.67 15.76
N TYR A 138 -9.13 -9.11 14.93
CA TYR A 138 -10.33 -9.81 15.43
C TYR A 138 -10.53 -11.20 14.84
N SER A 139 -9.74 -11.64 13.87
CA SER A 139 -9.90 -12.97 13.29
C SER A 139 -9.34 -14.07 14.20
N SER A 140 -9.86 -15.27 14.05
CA SER A 140 -9.29 -16.47 14.66
C SER A 140 -7.99 -16.87 13.94
N ALA A 141 -7.16 -17.71 14.58
CA ALA A 141 -5.96 -18.26 13.97
C ALA A 141 -6.26 -18.96 12.63
N LYS A 142 -7.38 -19.69 12.56
CA LYS A 142 -7.83 -20.36 11.34
C LYS A 142 -8.07 -19.37 10.17
N GLU A 143 -8.72 -18.24 10.46
CA GLU A 143 -8.97 -17.19 9.46
C GLU A 143 -7.68 -16.47 9.06
N MET A 144 -6.85 -16.08 10.04
CA MET A 144 -5.56 -15.42 9.80
C MET A 144 -4.59 -16.31 9.00
N LYS A 145 -4.61 -17.62 9.21
CA LYS A 145 -3.79 -18.58 8.48
C LYS A 145 -3.94 -18.41 6.96
N ALA A 146 -5.13 -18.10 6.47
CA ALA A 146 -5.35 -17.87 5.04
C ALA A 146 -4.58 -16.65 4.52
N ALA A 147 -4.66 -15.51 5.21
CA ALA A 147 -3.94 -14.29 4.86
C ALA A 147 -2.42 -14.46 4.96
N LEU A 148 -1.95 -15.06 6.06
CA LEU A 148 -0.53 -15.33 6.28
C LEU A 148 0.10 -16.21 5.20
N GLY A 149 -0.69 -17.00 4.48
CA GLY A 149 -0.19 -17.78 3.35
C GLY A 149 0.45 -16.95 2.23
N ALA A 150 0.12 -15.66 2.13
CA ALA A 150 0.73 -14.73 1.18
C ALA A 150 2.23 -14.51 1.46
N ILE A 151 2.69 -14.66 2.71
CA ILE A 151 4.10 -14.53 3.10
C ILE A 151 4.99 -15.48 2.29
N TRP A 152 4.51 -16.69 2.00
CA TRP A 152 5.24 -17.71 1.26
C TRP A 152 4.81 -17.84 -0.22
N ARG A 153 4.06 -16.87 -0.76
CA ARG A 153 3.56 -16.87 -2.16
C ARG A 153 4.01 -15.65 -2.92
N GLY A 154 5.33 -15.45 -3.03
CA GLY A 154 5.92 -14.42 -3.85
C GLY A 154 6.05 -13.02 -3.22
N VAL A 155 5.28 -12.72 -2.18
CA VAL A 155 5.35 -11.43 -1.46
C VAL A 155 6.66 -11.30 -0.69
N ASN A 156 7.18 -12.40 -0.18
CA ASN A 156 8.36 -12.44 0.66
C ASN A 156 9.34 -13.55 0.22
N ASP A 157 9.31 -13.93 -1.05
CA ASP A 157 10.25 -14.91 -1.59
C ASP A 157 11.69 -14.41 -1.46
N VAL A 158 12.57 -15.28 -0.99
CA VAL A 158 14.02 -14.99 -0.96
C VAL A 158 14.51 -14.87 -2.39
N LYS A 159 15.07 -13.72 -2.71
CA LYS A 159 15.69 -13.46 -4.03
C LYS A 159 17.10 -12.97 -3.83
N LYS A 160 18.02 -13.48 -4.63
CA LYS A 160 19.33 -12.89 -4.79
C LYS A 160 19.20 -11.70 -5.74
N VAL A 161 19.60 -10.54 -5.30
CA VAL A 161 19.68 -9.33 -6.12
C VAL A 161 21.11 -8.81 -6.10
N THR A 162 21.59 -8.42 -7.27
CA THR A 162 22.88 -7.72 -7.37
C THR A 162 22.65 -6.25 -7.07
N VAL A 163 23.32 -5.74 -6.06
CA VAL A 163 23.30 -4.32 -5.69
C VAL A 163 24.73 -3.78 -5.71
N LYS A 164 24.87 -2.49 -5.97
CA LYS A 164 26.18 -1.82 -5.82
C LYS A 164 26.36 -1.41 -4.36
N ASP A 165 27.52 -1.76 -3.80
CA ASP A 165 27.93 -1.29 -2.48
C ASP A 165 28.33 0.21 -2.50
N THR A 166 28.76 0.73 -1.35
CA THR A 166 29.22 2.12 -1.20
C THR A 166 30.43 2.46 -2.05
N ASP A 167 31.19 1.45 -2.44
CA ASP A 167 32.43 1.57 -3.23
C ASP A 167 32.16 1.31 -4.73
N GLY A 168 30.91 1.03 -5.09
CA GLY A 168 30.47 0.80 -6.46
C GLY A 168 30.65 -0.63 -6.96
N ASN A 169 31.11 -1.59 -6.10
CA ASN A 169 31.25 -2.99 -6.46
C ASN A 169 29.88 -3.70 -6.47
N GLU A 170 29.69 -4.63 -7.38
CA GLU A 170 28.52 -5.49 -7.41
C GLU A 170 28.62 -6.56 -6.32
N VAL A 171 27.64 -6.54 -5.41
CA VAL A 171 27.52 -7.54 -4.34
C VAL A 171 26.15 -8.22 -4.42
N GLU A 172 26.15 -9.55 -4.24
CA GLU A 172 24.89 -10.29 -4.12
C GLU A 172 24.29 -10.05 -2.73
N LYS A 173 23.03 -9.63 -2.69
CA LYS A 173 22.25 -9.46 -1.47
C LYS A 173 21.00 -10.31 -1.51
N LEU A 174 20.74 -11.05 -0.42
CA LEU A 174 19.46 -11.71 -0.23
C LEU A 174 18.42 -10.68 0.20
N VAL A 175 17.28 -10.66 -0.48
CA VAL A 175 16.12 -9.85 -0.13
C VAL A 175 14.89 -10.74 -0.02
N GLY A 176 13.94 -10.35 0.84
CA GLY A 176 12.79 -11.19 1.18
C GLY A 176 13.10 -12.20 2.28
N GLY A 177 12.23 -13.19 2.44
CA GLY A 177 12.40 -14.27 3.41
C GLY A 177 12.52 -13.78 4.85
N GLN A 178 11.78 -12.74 5.25
CA GLN A 178 11.83 -12.21 6.61
C GLN A 178 10.43 -11.85 7.10
N LEU A 179 10.21 -11.93 8.40
CA LEU A 179 9.02 -11.36 9.04
C LEU A 179 9.37 -9.99 9.60
N LYS A 180 8.79 -8.98 9.03
CA LYS A 180 8.84 -7.59 9.50
C LYS A 180 7.46 -6.97 9.37
N GLU A 181 7.25 -5.84 9.96
CA GLU A 181 5.96 -5.13 9.94
C GLU A 181 5.35 -5.00 8.54
N GLU A 182 6.18 -4.66 7.55
CA GLU A 182 5.75 -4.56 6.16
C GLU A 182 5.23 -5.90 5.60
N THR A 183 5.84 -7.02 6.00
CA THR A 183 5.41 -8.36 5.56
C THR A 183 3.99 -8.67 6.03
N TYR A 184 3.66 -8.33 7.27
CA TYR A 184 2.30 -8.48 7.79
C TYR A 184 1.32 -7.53 7.08
N ARG A 185 1.69 -6.25 6.90
CA ARG A 185 0.85 -5.30 6.14
C ARG A 185 0.50 -5.85 4.77
N MET A 186 1.49 -6.37 4.04
CA MET A 186 1.28 -6.92 2.70
C MET A 186 0.42 -8.18 2.74
N ALA A 187 0.69 -9.11 3.65
CA ALA A 187 -0.04 -10.37 3.76
C ALA A 187 -1.54 -10.12 4.04
N PHE A 188 -1.85 -9.25 4.98
CA PHE A 188 -3.24 -8.94 5.33
C PHE A 188 -3.94 -8.07 4.28
N ARG A 189 -3.22 -7.19 3.58
CA ARG A 189 -3.78 -6.46 2.42
C ARG A 189 -4.16 -7.37 1.26
N LEU A 190 -3.42 -8.45 1.04
CA LEU A 190 -3.73 -9.45 0.00
C LEU A 190 -4.80 -10.44 0.44
N GLY A 191 -4.96 -10.66 1.73
CA GLY A 191 -5.88 -11.63 2.32
C GLY A 191 -7.22 -11.06 2.79
N ALA A 192 -7.42 -9.74 2.72
CA ALA A 192 -8.61 -9.05 3.20
C ALA A 192 -9.10 -8.00 2.20
N TYR A 193 -10.35 -7.54 2.38
CA TYR A 193 -10.85 -6.41 1.62
C TYR A 193 -10.12 -5.14 2.04
N ILE A 194 -9.66 -4.36 1.08
CA ILE A 194 -9.04 -3.06 1.34
C ILE A 194 -9.80 -1.96 0.59
N ALA A 195 -10.18 -0.92 1.31
CA ALA A 195 -10.71 0.29 0.71
C ALA A 195 -9.64 0.91 -0.20
N THR A 196 -10.00 1.07 -1.48
CA THR A 196 -9.09 1.60 -2.50
C THR A 196 -8.75 3.07 -2.23
N GLN A 197 -7.64 3.49 -2.79
CA GLN A 197 -7.10 4.82 -2.65
C GLN A 197 -6.89 5.42 -4.04
N PHE A 198 -7.32 6.65 -4.21
CA PHE A 198 -7.02 7.42 -5.42
C PHE A 198 -5.60 7.99 -5.30
N LYS A 199 -4.78 7.92 -6.32
CA LYS A 199 -3.40 8.44 -6.21
C LYS A 199 -3.39 9.97 -6.29
N PRO A 200 -2.80 10.70 -5.31
CA PRO A 200 -2.72 12.16 -5.36
C PRO A 200 -2.10 12.73 -6.64
N VAL A 201 -1.08 12.06 -7.18
CA VAL A 201 -0.43 12.46 -8.42
C VAL A 201 -1.37 12.35 -9.63
N VAL A 202 -2.31 11.39 -9.62
CA VAL A 202 -3.33 11.26 -10.67
C VAL A 202 -4.32 12.42 -10.58
N ALA A 203 -4.74 12.79 -9.38
CA ALA A 203 -5.61 13.94 -9.16
C ALA A 203 -4.95 15.24 -9.65
N LYS A 204 -3.70 15.48 -9.21
CA LYS A 204 -2.91 16.63 -9.70
C LYS A 204 -2.80 16.64 -11.21
N ALA A 205 -2.48 15.52 -11.85
CA ALA A 205 -2.36 15.42 -13.30
C ALA A 205 -3.67 15.78 -14.01
N ILE A 206 -4.82 15.32 -13.50
CA ILE A 206 -6.12 15.65 -14.07
C ILE A 206 -6.40 17.15 -13.93
N TYR A 207 -6.16 17.75 -12.77
CA TYR A 207 -6.42 19.17 -12.54
C TYR A 207 -5.53 20.05 -13.39
N ASP A 208 -4.23 19.75 -13.48
CA ASP A 208 -3.29 20.52 -14.30
C ASP A 208 -3.56 20.34 -15.80
N MET A 209 -3.91 19.12 -16.25
CA MET A 209 -4.20 18.82 -17.64
C MET A 209 -5.47 19.53 -18.15
N THR A 210 -6.46 19.69 -17.28
CA THR A 210 -7.74 20.33 -17.63
C THR A 210 -7.75 21.83 -17.35
N ASP A 211 -6.63 22.39 -16.89
CA ASP A 211 -6.54 23.78 -16.41
C ASP A 211 -7.69 24.13 -15.42
N ALA A 212 -7.97 23.17 -14.54
CA ALA A 212 -9.09 23.31 -13.60
C ALA A 212 -8.80 24.40 -12.57
N ARG A 213 -9.64 25.43 -12.50
CA ARG A 213 -9.57 26.44 -11.45
C ARG A 213 -10.42 26.06 -10.25
N THR A 214 -11.59 25.50 -10.50
CA THR A 214 -12.53 25.07 -9.46
C THR A 214 -12.76 23.57 -9.56
N VAL A 215 -12.62 22.86 -8.45
CA VAL A 215 -12.83 21.42 -8.34
C VAL A 215 -14.05 21.15 -7.49
N LEU A 216 -14.99 20.35 -8.01
CA LEU A 216 -16.11 19.79 -7.25
C LEU A 216 -15.86 18.28 -7.04
N ASP A 217 -15.64 17.88 -5.79
CA ASP A 217 -15.44 16.49 -5.40
C ASP A 217 -16.59 15.99 -4.51
N THR A 218 -17.48 15.20 -5.07
CA THR A 218 -18.67 14.69 -4.38
C THR A 218 -18.39 13.51 -3.47
N SER A 219 -17.13 13.07 -3.36
CA SER A 219 -16.74 11.92 -2.54
C SER A 219 -15.24 11.98 -2.20
N CYS A 220 -14.86 12.90 -1.32
CA CYS A 220 -13.46 13.21 -0.99
C CYS A 220 -12.65 11.98 -0.54
N GLY A 221 -13.30 10.98 0.05
CA GLY A 221 -12.70 9.71 0.43
C GLY A 221 -11.59 9.89 1.47
N TRP A 222 -10.39 9.44 1.15
CA TRP A 222 -9.24 9.45 2.06
C TRP A 222 -8.35 10.70 1.90
N GLY A 223 -8.85 11.75 1.23
CA GLY A 223 -8.11 12.99 1.04
C GLY A 223 -7.08 12.99 -0.09
N ASP A 224 -7.03 11.93 -0.89
CA ASP A 224 -6.05 11.81 -1.99
C ASP A 224 -6.23 12.90 -3.06
N ARG A 225 -7.50 13.16 -3.44
CA ARG A 225 -7.82 14.20 -4.42
C ARG A 225 -7.64 15.61 -3.85
N LEU A 226 -7.88 15.77 -2.56
CA LEU A 226 -7.58 17.02 -1.84
C LEU A 226 -6.05 17.28 -1.81
N ALA A 227 -5.23 16.25 -1.56
CA ALA A 227 -3.78 16.37 -1.65
C ALA A 227 -3.32 16.71 -3.07
N GLY A 228 -3.96 16.14 -4.10
CA GLY A 228 -3.75 16.51 -5.50
C GLY A 228 -4.09 17.97 -5.77
N PHE A 229 -5.21 18.46 -5.24
CA PHE A 229 -5.64 19.86 -5.36
C PHE A 229 -4.61 20.82 -4.76
N TYR A 230 -4.19 20.63 -3.53
CA TYR A 230 -3.20 21.52 -2.89
C TYR A 230 -1.83 21.56 -3.58
N THR A 231 -1.57 20.60 -4.45
CA THR A 231 -0.32 20.51 -5.21
C THR A 231 -0.47 20.87 -6.68
N SER A 232 -1.68 21.14 -7.15
CA SER A 232 -2.03 21.58 -8.52
C SER A 232 -2.10 23.10 -8.64
N ASN A 233 -2.49 23.57 -9.82
CA ASN A 233 -2.75 24.98 -10.09
C ASN A 233 -4.21 25.40 -9.82
N ALA A 234 -5.07 24.49 -9.34
CA ALA A 234 -6.45 24.80 -9.03
C ALA A 234 -6.56 25.71 -7.79
N GLU A 235 -7.56 26.59 -7.81
CA GLU A 235 -7.72 27.70 -6.84
C GLU A 235 -8.80 27.42 -5.79
N GLU A 236 -9.86 26.69 -6.17
CA GLU A 236 -11.00 26.41 -5.29
C GLU A 236 -11.35 24.92 -5.27
N TYR A 237 -11.69 24.41 -4.09
CA TYR A 237 -12.08 23.02 -3.91
C TYR A 237 -13.34 22.93 -3.06
N TYR A 238 -14.39 22.37 -3.64
CA TYR A 238 -15.64 22.07 -2.98
C TYR A 238 -15.76 20.56 -2.85
N GLY A 239 -15.59 20.06 -1.63
CA GLY A 239 -15.59 18.63 -1.36
C GLY A 239 -16.64 18.23 -0.34
N CYS A 240 -17.23 17.06 -0.52
CA CYS A 240 -18.07 16.42 0.48
C CYS A 240 -17.75 14.93 0.62
N ASP A 241 -18.01 14.39 1.78
CA ASP A 241 -17.89 12.97 2.08
C ASP A 241 -18.90 12.57 3.15
N PRO A 242 -19.65 11.48 2.99
CA PRO A 242 -20.63 11.03 3.96
C PRO A 242 -19.99 10.46 5.24
N ASN A 243 -18.71 10.13 5.25
CA ASN A 243 -18.02 9.56 6.40
C ASN A 243 -17.60 10.65 7.39
N PRO A 244 -18.22 10.75 8.58
CA PRO A 244 -17.89 11.80 9.54
C PRO A 244 -16.46 11.68 10.09
N ASN A 245 -15.87 10.49 10.09
CA ASN A 245 -14.51 10.26 10.59
C ASN A 245 -13.47 10.86 9.63
N THR A 246 -13.65 10.72 8.32
CA THR A 246 -12.78 11.34 7.32
C THR A 246 -12.96 12.85 7.34
N PHE A 247 -14.20 13.33 7.41
CA PHE A 247 -14.52 14.77 7.45
C PHE A 247 -13.80 15.51 8.58
N GLN A 248 -13.72 14.92 9.77
CA GLN A 248 -13.02 15.57 10.90
C GLN A 248 -11.51 15.69 10.66
N ARG A 249 -10.94 14.82 9.83
CA ARG A 249 -9.50 14.85 9.53
C ARG A 249 -9.13 15.84 8.42
N TYR A 250 -10.06 16.22 7.56
CA TYR A 250 -9.83 17.29 6.57
C TYR A 250 -9.62 18.67 7.20
N LYS A 251 -9.96 18.83 8.47
CA LYS A 251 -9.78 20.08 9.23
C LYS A 251 -8.40 20.24 9.86
N LYS A 252 -7.57 19.20 9.77
CA LYS A 252 -6.20 19.17 10.30
C LYS A 252 -5.19 19.58 9.25
#